data_dd6bbe2af938bc2b4966b06712e49e9f
#
_entry.id   dd6bbe2af938bc2b4966b06712e49e9f
#
_cell.length_a   1.000
_cell.length_b   1.000
_cell.length_c   1.000
_cell.angle_alpha   90.00
_cell.angle_beta   90.00
_cell.angle_gamma   90.00
#
_symmetry.space_group_name_H-M   'P 1'
#
loop_
_entity.id
_entity.type
_entity.pdbx_description
1 polymer ?
#
loop_
_entity_poly.entity_id
_entity_poly.type
_entity_poly.pdbx_seq_one_letter_code
_entity_poly.pdbx_strand_id
1 'polypeptide(L)'
;MTNRILPLAVLVATLAGGAHAQSYTLTPLSSFGGDGWLAPGEGGISYLGTANNERGFAYNPTSNNLLLVSRTGGLSIKVLDGMTGADEGALNQGTGVITGGTFTGSTIGVAGDGAIYMANLAGPVGGASAFKVYRWANEAAASPTVAYSSTSITAGRLGDSLDVFGSGSGTLLVAGESNTGSGGSGPRNGYAVLSTANGLDYSGTLVTFTGTPPNAGDHRLGLTFIDSNSVMGTVGGNWRLSDFSGAAGTLVDSSPTSSASERAMDYATIGGIGYLATLDTASSLVRIYDMSDPNNPSLVTSGNATSGTLSANGNGTGQVQFGTISGNSATIYAMSSNQGIQAMTFTVVPEPEEYAMMAAGGLIAFGVWRRFRR
;
A
#
# COMPACT_ATOMS: atom_id res chain seq x y z
N MET A 1 48.72 39.43 41.43
CA MET A 1 47.43 38.81 41.08
C MET A 1 47.55 38.21 39.67
N THR A 2 47.86 36.94 39.59
CA THR A 2 48.12 36.25 38.31
C THR A 2 46.86 35.46 37.92
N ASN A 3 46.11 35.98 36.94
CA ASN A 3 44.98 35.27 36.34
C ASN A 3 45.47 34.07 35.55
N ARG A 4 45.23 32.87 36.06
CA ARG A 4 45.39 31.61 35.30
C ARG A 4 44.14 31.37 34.47
N ILE A 5 44.22 31.66 33.20
CA ILE A 5 43.24 31.20 32.20
C ILE A 5 43.53 29.73 31.93
N LEU A 6 42.70 28.80 32.40
CA LEU A 6 42.72 27.41 31.98
C LEU A 6 42.14 27.33 30.55
N PRO A 7 42.84 26.72 29.60
CA PRO A 7 42.23 26.45 28.30
C PRO A 7 41.12 25.38 28.44
N LEU A 8 39.95 25.74 27.99
CA LEU A 8 38.81 24.84 27.83
C LEU A 8 39.14 23.88 26.67
N ALA A 9 39.60 22.69 26.98
CA ALA A 9 39.75 21.62 25.98
C ALA A 9 38.36 21.21 25.54
N VAL A 10 37.93 21.68 24.36
CA VAL A 10 36.76 21.17 23.67
C VAL A 10 37.11 19.81 23.12
N LEU A 11 36.68 18.77 23.81
CA LEU A 11 36.75 17.39 23.30
C LEU A 11 35.70 17.27 22.20
N VAL A 12 36.07 17.52 20.95
CA VAL A 12 35.30 17.18 19.78
C VAL A 12 35.42 15.66 19.63
N ALA A 13 34.47 14.92 20.20
CA ALA A 13 34.30 13.52 19.85
C ALA A 13 33.84 13.49 18.38
N THR A 14 34.74 13.16 17.47
CA THR A 14 34.39 12.75 16.10
C THR A 14 33.61 11.44 16.23
N LEU A 15 32.29 11.52 16.16
CA LEU A 15 31.44 10.36 15.98
C LEU A 15 31.78 9.80 14.61
N ALA A 16 32.62 8.77 14.57
CA ALA A 16 32.72 7.89 13.43
C ALA A 16 31.33 7.26 13.29
N GLY A 17 30.58 7.66 12.25
CA GLY A 17 29.33 7.04 11.91
C GLY A 17 29.62 5.59 11.51
N GLY A 18 29.55 4.67 12.47
CA GLY A 18 29.45 3.26 12.19
C GLY A 18 28.11 3.06 11.46
N ALA A 19 28.10 2.27 10.42
CA ALA A 19 26.87 1.78 9.83
C ALA A 19 26.14 0.96 10.92
N HIS A 20 25.16 1.57 11.57
CA HIS A 20 24.35 0.92 12.60
C HIS A 20 23.36 0.01 11.90
N ALA A 21 23.41 -1.28 12.19
CA ALA A 21 22.44 -2.23 11.68
C ALA A 21 21.16 -2.13 12.51
N GLN A 22 20.17 -1.37 12.06
CA GLN A 22 18.83 -1.38 12.67
C GLN A 22 18.30 -2.82 12.73
N SER A 23 17.65 -3.18 13.82
CA SER A 23 16.93 -4.45 13.88
C SER A 23 15.45 -4.25 13.62
N TYR A 24 14.82 -5.26 13.01
CA TYR A 24 13.44 -5.18 12.56
C TYR A 24 12.67 -6.40 13.04
N THR A 25 11.42 -6.21 13.42
CA THR A 25 10.53 -7.31 13.74
C THR A 25 9.25 -7.23 12.94
N LEU A 26 8.70 -8.37 12.56
CA LEU A 26 7.39 -8.51 11.95
C LEU A 26 6.68 -9.67 12.65
N THR A 27 5.69 -9.36 13.48
CA THR A 27 5.02 -10.33 14.35
C THR A 27 3.51 -10.31 14.13
N PRO A 28 2.81 -11.47 14.18
CA PRO A 28 1.35 -11.49 14.10
C PRO A 28 0.69 -10.58 15.14
N LEU A 29 -0.34 -9.84 14.71
CA LEU A 29 -1.20 -9.05 15.60
C LEU A 29 -2.25 -9.99 16.22
N SER A 30 -1.94 -10.57 17.37
CA SER A 30 -2.74 -11.64 17.97
C SER A 30 -4.17 -11.27 18.33
N SER A 31 -4.53 -9.99 18.39
CA SER A 31 -5.91 -9.54 18.55
C SER A 31 -6.75 -9.70 17.28
N PHE A 32 -6.13 -9.72 16.10
CA PHE A 32 -6.81 -9.87 14.83
C PHE A 32 -7.06 -11.36 14.54
N GLY A 33 -8.32 -11.76 14.37
CA GLY A 33 -8.70 -13.16 14.20
C GLY A 33 -8.32 -14.08 15.40
N GLY A 34 -7.72 -13.53 16.46
CA GLY A 34 -7.25 -14.29 17.62
C GLY A 34 -5.80 -14.79 17.53
N ASP A 35 -5.21 -14.82 16.33
CA ASP A 35 -3.84 -15.28 16.09
C ASP A 35 -3.06 -14.43 15.06
N GLY A 36 -3.67 -13.36 14.56
CA GLY A 36 -3.15 -12.50 13.49
C GLY A 36 -3.66 -12.88 12.11
N TRP A 37 -4.60 -13.82 12.00
CA TRP A 37 -5.13 -14.30 10.74
C TRP A 37 -6.63 -14.50 10.80
N LEU A 38 -7.38 -13.84 9.94
CA LEU A 38 -8.80 -14.07 9.72
C LEU A 38 -8.94 -15.01 8.51
N ALA A 39 -9.09 -16.30 8.80
CA ALA A 39 -9.13 -17.33 7.79
C ALA A 39 -10.48 -17.39 7.06
N PRO A 40 -10.54 -17.86 5.81
CA PRO A 40 -11.80 -18.15 5.12
C PRO A 40 -12.67 -19.13 5.92
N GLY A 41 -13.92 -18.71 6.20
CA GLY A 41 -14.89 -19.52 6.96
C GLY A 41 -14.70 -19.54 8.48
N GLU A 42 -13.67 -18.87 8.99
CA GLU A 42 -13.43 -18.77 10.43
C GLU A 42 -14.61 -18.11 11.15
N GLY A 43 -14.97 -18.64 12.33
CA GLY A 43 -16.09 -18.11 13.10
C GLY A 43 -17.45 -18.09 12.38
N GLY A 44 -17.57 -18.78 11.23
CA GLY A 44 -18.78 -18.79 10.41
C GLY A 44 -18.87 -17.62 9.42
N ILE A 45 -17.83 -16.83 9.24
CA ILE A 45 -17.82 -15.75 8.22
C ILE A 45 -17.99 -16.33 6.81
N SER A 46 -18.83 -15.70 6.02
CA SER A 46 -19.16 -16.13 4.66
C SER A 46 -18.58 -15.22 3.57
N TYR A 47 -18.07 -14.06 3.93
CA TYR A 47 -17.54 -13.07 2.99
C TYR A 47 -16.06 -13.25 2.64
N LEU A 48 -15.35 -14.13 3.31
CA LEU A 48 -14.01 -14.61 2.93
C LEU A 48 -14.11 -16.07 2.47
N GLY A 49 -13.61 -16.34 1.27
CA GLY A 49 -13.69 -17.64 0.64
C GLY A 49 -12.40 -18.08 -0.04
N THR A 50 -12.47 -19.22 -0.74
CA THR A 50 -11.36 -19.82 -1.49
C THR A 50 -11.66 -19.94 -2.99
N ALA A 51 -12.55 -19.07 -3.52
CA ALA A 51 -13.05 -19.10 -4.90
C ALA A 51 -12.65 -17.85 -5.72
N ASN A 52 -11.57 -17.17 -5.35
CA ASN A 52 -11.05 -15.96 -6.00
C ASN A 52 -12.04 -14.77 -6.02
N ASN A 53 -12.88 -14.67 -5.01
CA ASN A 53 -13.90 -13.64 -4.92
C ASN A 53 -13.42 -12.35 -4.26
N GLU A 54 -12.40 -12.42 -3.41
CA GLU A 54 -11.80 -11.31 -2.70
C GLU A 54 -10.48 -10.93 -3.39
N ARG A 55 -10.37 -9.66 -3.84
CA ARG A 55 -9.18 -9.18 -4.56
C ARG A 55 -8.56 -7.93 -3.99
N GLY A 56 -9.35 -7.11 -3.30
CA GLY A 56 -8.89 -5.84 -2.75
C GLY A 56 -9.48 -5.58 -1.39
N PHE A 57 -8.66 -5.01 -0.53
CA PHE A 57 -9.08 -4.36 0.70
C PHE A 57 -8.30 -3.05 0.86
N ALA A 58 -8.75 -2.18 1.75
CA ALA A 58 -8.03 -0.96 2.10
C ALA A 58 -8.17 -0.69 3.59
N TYR A 59 -7.15 -0.08 4.17
CA TYR A 59 -7.19 0.45 5.52
C TYR A 59 -7.73 1.88 5.52
N ASN A 60 -8.66 2.18 6.44
CA ASN A 60 -9.20 3.52 6.63
C ASN A 60 -8.52 4.18 7.85
N PRO A 61 -7.66 5.20 7.64
CA PRO A 61 -6.92 5.82 8.73
C PRO A 61 -7.81 6.66 9.66
N THR A 62 -9.03 7.01 9.27
CA THR A 62 -9.93 7.83 10.08
C THR A 62 -10.80 7.03 11.05
N SER A 63 -11.08 5.77 10.75
CA SER A 63 -11.88 4.85 11.58
C SER A 63 -11.07 3.70 12.17
N ASN A 64 -9.86 3.44 11.66
CA ASN A 64 -9.06 2.26 11.93
C ASN A 64 -9.71 0.96 11.42
N ASN A 65 -10.55 1.04 10.41
CA ASN A 65 -11.24 -0.10 9.83
C ASN A 65 -10.55 -0.62 8.56
N LEU A 66 -10.81 -1.87 8.23
CA LEU A 66 -10.51 -2.46 6.93
C LEU A 66 -11.78 -2.54 6.09
N LEU A 67 -11.67 -2.15 4.82
CA LEU A 67 -12.75 -2.22 3.85
C LEU A 67 -12.43 -3.33 2.86
N LEU A 68 -13.18 -4.42 2.88
CA LEU A 68 -12.95 -5.61 2.05
C LEU A 68 -13.98 -5.70 0.93
N VAL A 69 -13.54 -5.74 -0.32
CA VAL A 69 -14.40 -6.06 -1.48
C VAL A 69 -14.55 -7.57 -1.59
N SER A 70 -15.73 -8.08 -1.26
CA SER A 70 -16.11 -9.48 -1.46
C SER A 70 -17.19 -9.61 -2.53
N ARG A 71 -17.08 -10.64 -3.36
CA ARG A 71 -18.09 -11.03 -4.34
C ARG A 71 -18.73 -12.37 -4.00
N THR A 72 -18.43 -12.93 -2.84
CA THR A 72 -19.03 -14.16 -2.34
C THR A 72 -20.51 -13.90 -1.99
N GLY A 73 -21.43 -14.60 -2.69
CA GLY A 73 -22.86 -14.36 -2.53
C GLY A 73 -23.41 -13.07 -3.15
N GLY A 74 -22.58 -12.33 -3.89
CA GLY A 74 -22.85 -11.02 -4.47
C GLY A 74 -21.84 -9.98 -4.02
N LEU A 75 -21.82 -8.81 -4.67
CA LEU A 75 -20.91 -7.75 -4.29
C LEU A 75 -21.26 -7.18 -2.90
N SER A 76 -20.29 -7.14 -2.02
CA SER A 76 -20.34 -6.47 -0.72
C SER A 76 -19.01 -5.78 -0.45
N ILE A 77 -19.04 -4.61 0.19
CA ILE A 77 -17.87 -3.96 0.73
C ILE A 77 -17.97 -4.03 2.25
N LYS A 78 -17.33 -5.03 2.84
CA LYS A 78 -17.33 -5.27 4.29
C LYS A 78 -16.50 -4.24 5.01
N VAL A 79 -16.98 -3.85 6.20
CA VAL A 79 -16.27 -3.02 7.16
C VAL A 79 -15.83 -3.92 8.31
N LEU A 80 -14.54 -4.02 8.54
CA LEU A 80 -13.97 -4.88 9.58
C LEU A 80 -13.15 -4.00 10.55
N ASP A 81 -13.30 -4.21 11.83
CA ASP A 81 -12.42 -3.57 12.82
C ASP A 81 -10.96 -3.95 12.59
N GLY A 82 -10.09 -2.95 12.45
CA GLY A 82 -8.70 -3.17 12.08
C GLY A 82 -7.86 -3.87 13.17
N MET A 83 -8.29 -3.79 14.44
CA MET A 83 -7.56 -4.43 15.53
C MET A 83 -7.95 -5.88 15.75
N THR A 84 -9.20 -6.24 15.48
CA THR A 84 -9.76 -7.56 15.81
C THR A 84 -10.21 -8.35 14.60
N GLY A 85 -10.44 -7.70 13.44
CA GLY A 85 -11.05 -8.33 12.27
C GLY A 85 -12.56 -8.55 12.41
N ALA A 86 -13.20 -8.02 13.46
CA ALA A 86 -14.65 -8.17 13.68
C ALA A 86 -15.45 -7.50 12.55
N ASP A 87 -16.52 -8.16 12.10
CA ASP A 87 -17.44 -7.63 11.08
C ASP A 87 -18.31 -6.52 11.71
N GLU A 88 -18.14 -5.28 11.25
CA GLU A 88 -18.92 -4.11 11.65
C GLU A 88 -20.05 -3.79 10.65
N GLY A 89 -20.20 -4.61 9.61
CA GLY A 89 -21.23 -4.45 8.61
C GLY A 89 -20.68 -4.24 7.20
N ALA A 90 -21.33 -3.40 6.42
CA ALA A 90 -20.94 -3.14 5.04
C ALA A 90 -21.32 -1.72 4.61
N LEU A 91 -20.55 -1.16 3.67
CA LEU A 91 -20.88 0.11 3.04
C LEU A 91 -22.22 0.00 2.28
N ASN A 92 -23.01 1.06 2.33
CA ASN A 92 -24.20 1.15 1.49
C ASN A 92 -23.77 1.36 0.02
N GLN A 93 -24.23 0.49 -0.86
CA GLN A 93 -23.86 0.50 -2.27
C GLN A 93 -24.81 1.36 -3.13
N GLY A 94 -25.89 1.88 -2.54
CA GLY A 94 -26.96 2.53 -3.30
C GLY A 94 -27.67 1.55 -4.25
N THR A 95 -28.78 1.98 -4.83
CA THR A 95 -29.51 1.15 -5.81
C THR A 95 -29.09 1.53 -7.22
N GLY A 96 -28.50 0.58 -7.96
CA GLY A 96 -28.17 0.74 -9.39
C GLY A 96 -26.99 1.66 -9.68
N VAL A 97 -26.22 2.12 -8.67
CA VAL A 97 -25.05 2.98 -8.86
C VAL A 97 -23.87 2.17 -9.36
N ILE A 98 -23.58 1.03 -8.70
CA ILE A 98 -22.44 0.19 -9.02
C ILE A 98 -22.79 -0.77 -10.16
N THR A 99 -22.23 -0.50 -11.36
CA THR A 99 -22.57 -1.24 -12.58
C THR A 99 -21.40 -1.33 -13.56
N GLY A 100 -21.39 -2.38 -14.37
CA GLY A 100 -20.45 -2.53 -15.49
C GLY A 100 -19.10 -3.12 -15.10
N GLY A 101 -18.26 -3.37 -16.12
CA GLY A 101 -17.01 -4.08 -15.98
C GLY A 101 -17.15 -5.60 -15.96
N THR A 102 -16.03 -6.32 -15.98
CA THR A 102 -15.96 -7.77 -15.77
C THR A 102 -16.34 -8.11 -14.32
N PHE A 103 -15.87 -7.29 -13.38
CA PHE A 103 -16.32 -7.25 -12.00
C PHE A 103 -16.74 -5.82 -11.68
N THR A 104 -17.94 -5.64 -11.15
CA THR A 104 -18.48 -4.32 -10.81
C THR A 104 -17.75 -3.66 -9.65
N GLY A 105 -17.14 -4.45 -8.74
CA GLY A 105 -16.17 -4.06 -7.72
C GLY A 105 -14.99 -5.04 -7.73
N SER A 106 -13.77 -4.52 -7.73
CA SER A 106 -12.54 -5.32 -7.79
C SER A 106 -11.53 -4.91 -6.73
N THR A 107 -11.08 -3.68 -6.77
CA THR A 107 -10.07 -3.10 -5.88
C THR A 107 -10.62 -1.88 -5.17
N ILE A 108 -10.05 -1.55 -4.02
CA ILE A 108 -10.51 -0.45 -3.16
C ILE A 108 -9.30 0.24 -2.54
N GLY A 109 -9.39 1.54 -2.32
CA GLY A 109 -8.41 2.35 -1.62
C GLY A 109 -9.09 3.45 -0.82
N VAL A 110 -8.40 4.03 0.14
CA VAL A 110 -8.91 5.08 1.02
C VAL A 110 -7.93 6.25 1.04
N ALA A 111 -8.45 7.46 0.86
CA ALA A 111 -7.66 8.69 0.98
C ALA A 111 -7.39 9.04 2.45
N GLY A 112 -6.41 9.90 2.70
CA GLY A 112 -6.02 10.31 4.06
C GLY A 112 -7.11 11.02 4.85
N ASP A 113 -8.18 11.50 4.20
CA ASP A 113 -9.37 12.11 4.82
C ASP A 113 -10.54 11.11 5.03
N GLY A 114 -10.33 9.82 4.75
CA GLY A 114 -11.32 8.77 4.91
C GLY A 114 -12.30 8.63 3.74
N ALA A 115 -12.12 9.36 2.64
CA ALA A 115 -12.88 9.14 1.42
C ALA A 115 -12.46 7.81 0.76
N ILE A 116 -13.46 7.00 0.38
CA ILE A 116 -13.28 5.62 -0.06
C ILE A 116 -13.49 5.55 -1.57
N TYR A 117 -12.61 4.83 -2.27
CA TYR A 117 -12.63 4.68 -3.71
C TYR A 117 -12.58 3.20 -4.10
N MET A 118 -13.59 2.71 -4.81
CA MET A 118 -13.62 1.35 -5.33
C MET A 118 -13.60 1.38 -6.86
N ALA A 119 -12.68 0.66 -7.47
CA ALA A 119 -12.64 0.49 -8.91
C ALA A 119 -13.33 -0.80 -9.36
N ASN A 120 -13.97 -0.76 -10.54
CA ASN A 120 -14.38 -1.96 -11.24
C ASN A 120 -13.16 -2.61 -11.93
N LEU A 121 -13.29 -3.87 -12.35
CA LEU A 121 -12.37 -4.47 -13.30
C LEU A 121 -12.90 -4.23 -14.71
N ALA A 122 -12.31 -3.30 -15.43
CA ALA A 122 -12.58 -3.07 -16.83
C ALA A 122 -11.63 -3.92 -17.69
N GLY A 123 -12.13 -4.49 -18.77
CA GLY A 123 -11.31 -5.32 -19.64
C GLY A 123 -11.86 -5.34 -21.07
N PRO A 124 -11.03 -5.77 -22.02
CA PRO A 124 -11.38 -5.79 -23.42
C PRO A 124 -12.24 -7.00 -23.82
N VAL A 125 -12.83 -7.70 -22.85
CA VAL A 125 -13.64 -8.89 -23.15
C VAL A 125 -14.93 -8.48 -23.83
N GLY A 126 -14.95 -8.56 -25.15
CA GLY A 126 -16.16 -8.33 -25.95
C GLY A 126 -16.55 -6.88 -26.21
N GLY A 127 -15.68 -5.93 -25.91
CA GLY A 127 -15.93 -4.49 -26.09
C GLY A 127 -15.37 -3.66 -24.94
N ALA A 128 -15.11 -2.39 -25.20
CA ALA A 128 -14.57 -1.48 -24.20
C ALA A 128 -15.58 -1.17 -23.09
N SER A 129 -15.55 -1.93 -21.99
CA SER A 129 -16.29 -1.52 -20.80
C SER A 129 -15.59 -0.32 -20.16
N ALA A 130 -16.37 0.68 -19.72
CA ALA A 130 -15.80 1.83 -19.04
C ALA A 130 -15.08 1.39 -17.77
N PHE A 131 -13.89 1.95 -17.56
CA PHE A 131 -13.26 1.94 -16.25
C PHE A 131 -14.02 2.93 -15.37
N LYS A 132 -14.45 2.47 -14.21
CA LYS A 132 -15.24 3.26 -13.28
C LYS A 132 -14.61 3.24 -11.90
N VAL A 133 -14.67 4.40 -11.24
CA VAL A 133 -14.35 4.54 -9.82
C VAL A 133 -15.59 5.07 -9.10
N TYR A 134 -15.98 4.37 -8.06
CA TYR A 134 -17.07 4.75 -7.17
C TYR A 134 -16.47 5.34 -5.90
N ARG A 135 -17.09 6.41 -5.38
CA ARG A 135 -16.61 7.14 -4.21
C ARG A 135 -17.68 7.23 -3.13
N TRP A 136 -17.33 6.86 -1.92
CA TRP A 136 -18.08 7.20 -0.70
C TRP A 136 -17.34 8.33 0.01
N ALA A 137 -18.08 9.30 0.55
CA ALA A 137 -17.48 10.39 1.32
C ALA A 137 -16.83 9.92 2.64
N ASN A 138 -17.38 8.84 3.20
CA ASN A 138 -16.92 8.11 4.38
C ASN A 138 -17.73 6.80 4.50
N GLU A 139 -17.46 6.00 5.53
CA GLU A 139 -18.14 4.71 5.77
C GLU A 139 -19.66 4.85 6.03
N ALA A 140 -20.11 5.99 6.57
CA ALA A 140 -21.52 6.26 6.86
C ALA A 140 -22.30 6.83 5.67
N ALA A 141 -21.67 7.00 4.50
CA ALA A 141 -22.33 7.56 3.32
C ALA A 141 -23.52 6.70 2.87
N ALA A 142 -24.65 7.33 2.59
CA ALA A 142 -25.88 6.64 2.21
C ALA A 142 -25.82 5.93 0.85
N SER A 143 -24.91 6.35 -0.02
CA SER A 143 -24.59 5.71 -1.30
C SER A 143 -23.28 6.24 -1.87
N PRO A 144 -22.63 5.49 -2.77
CA PRO A 144 -21.51 6.03 -3.53
C PRO A 144 -21.97 6.97 -4.63
N THR A 145 -21.07 7.78 -5.12
CA THR A 145 -21.16 8.51 -6.39
C THR A 145 -20.23 7.86 -7.41
N VAL A 146 -20.47 8.11 -8.70
CA VAL A 146 -19.53 7.74 -9.77
C VAL A 146 -18.53 8.87 -9.89
N ALA A 147 -17.33 8.73 -9.31
CA ALA A 147 -16.28 9.73 -9.35
C ALA A 147 -15.56 9.77 -10.69
N TYR A 148 -15.51 8.63 -11.38
CA TYR A 148 -14.91 8.52 -12.72
C TYR A 148 -15.61 7.43 -13.54
N SER A 149 -15.82 7.69 -14.83
CA SER A 149 -16.33 6.71 -15.80
C SER A 149 -15.87 7.08 -17.20
N SER A 150 -15.03 6.27 -17.82
CA SER A 150 -14.60 6.51 -19.21
C SER A 150 -14.17 5.22 -19.90
N THR A 151 -14.32 5.21 -21.21
CA THR A 151 -13.74 4.21 -22.11
C THR A 151 -12.43 4.67 -22.75
N SER A 152 -12.06 5.94 -22.61
CA SER A 152 -10.88 6.51 -23.29
C SER A 152 -9.55 5.96 -22.76
N ILE A 153 -9.50 5.51 -21.49
CA ILE A 153 -8.30 4.92 -20.89
C ILE A 153 -8.41 3.39 -20.75
N THR A 154 -9.46 2.76 -21.31
CA THR A 154 -9.76 1.33 -21.13
C THR A 154 -9.46 0.47 -22.36
N ALA A 155 -8.63 0.95 -23.26
CA ALA A 155 -8.21 0.12 -24.40
C ALA A 155 -7.46 -1.16 -23.98
N GLY A 156 -7.08 -1.30 -22.70
CA GLY A 156 -6.55 -2.49 -22.03
C GLY A 156 -7.40 -2.94 -20.85
N ARG A 157 -6.84 -3.78 -20.01
CA ARG A 157 -7.44 -4.23 -18.74
C ARG A 157 -6.97 -3.31 -17.62
N LEU A 158 -7.89 -2.70 -16.87
CA LEU A 158 -7.64 -1.82 -15.74
C LEU A 158 -8.41 -2.30 -14.49
N GLY A 159 -7.85 -2.08 -13.30
CA GLY A 159 -8.50 -2.36 -12.02
C GLY A 159 -8.13 -3.71 -11.40
N ASP A 160 -7.03 -4.34 -11.81
CA ASP A 160 -6.43 -5.44 -11.05
C ASP A 160 -5.65 -4.94 -9.81
N SER A 161 -5.18 -3.69 -9.84
CA SER A 161 -4.60 -2.96 -8.71
C SER A 161 -5.12 -1.52 -8.68
N LEU A 162 -5.19 -0.94 -7.51
CA LEU A 162 -5.58 0.45 -7.25
C LEU A 162 -4.84 0.92 -6.01
N ASP A 163 -4.28 2.13 -6.08
CA ASP A 163 -3.77 2.84 -4.92
C ASP A 163 -4.29 4.27 -4.89
N VAL A 164 -4.35 4.87 -3.68
CA VAL A 164 -4.91 6.19 -3.42
C VAL A 164 -3.93 7.00 -2.58
N PHE A 165 -3.55 8.17 -3.09
CA PHE A 165 -2.62 9.10 -2.45
C PHE A 165 -3.29 10.43 -2.16
N GLY A 166 -2.94 11.07 -1.03
CA GLY A 166 -3.40 12.41 -0.69
C GLY A 166 -4.80 12.47 -0.07
N SER A 167 -5.44 13.62 -0.16
CA SER A 167 -6.77 13.91 0.41
C SER A 167 -7.45 15.08 -0.27
N GLY A 168 -8.79 15.13 -0.23
CA GLY A 168 -9.60 16.22 -0.77
C GLY A 168 -9.31 16.47 -2.25
N SER A 169 -9.09 17.74 -2.63
CA SER A 169 -8.74 18.13 -4.01
C SER A 169 -7.32 17.71 -4.44
N GLY A 170 -6.48 17.27 -3.50
CA GLY A 170 -5.15 16.72 -3.78
C GLY A 170 -5.14 15.20 -3.89
N THR A 171 -6.30 14.53 -3.91
CA THR A 171 -6.36 13.08 -4.05
C THR A 171 -5.98 12.65 -5.46
N LEU A 172 -5.06 11.68 -5.53
CA LEU A 172 -4.67 10.97 -6.74
C LEU A 172 -5.03 9.50 -6.59
N LEU A 173 -5.44 8.88 -7.70
CA LEU A 173 -5.60 7.43 -7.76
C LEU A 173 -4.74 6.89 -8.89
N VAL A 174 -4.18 5.71 -8.70
CA VAL A 174 -3.45 5.01 -9.74
C VAL A 174 -3.99 3.59 -9.91
N ALA A 175 -4.16 3.15 -11.16
CA ALA A 175 -4.65 1.82 -11.51
C ALA A 175 -3.74 1.17 -12.56
N GLY A 176 -3.29 -0.04 -12.28
CA GLY A 176 -2.39 -0.78 -13.16
C GLY A 176 -3.07 -1.24 -14.44
N GLU A 177 -2.37 -1.07 -15.58
CA GLU A 177 -2.84 -1.47 -16.89
C GLU A 177 -2.22 -2.80 -17.36
N SER A 178 -2.97 -3.54 -18.16
CA SER A 178 -2.48 -4.73 -18.84
C SER A 178 -3.01 -4.82 -20.28
N ASN A 179 -2.18 -5.32 -21.18
CA ASN A 179 -2.55 -5.60 -22.57
C ASN A 179 -3.14 -7.00 -22.77
N THR A 180 -3.72 -7.62 -21.76
CA THR A 180 -4.37 -8.92 -21.94
C THR A 180 -5.73 -8.78 -22.62
N GLY A 181 -5.73 -8.74 -23.95
CA GLY A 181 -6.93 -8.70 -24.76
C GLY A 181 -6.68 -8.14 -26.16
N SER A 182 -7.17 -8.83 -27.15
CA SER A 182 -7.10 -8.43 -28.55
C SER A 182 -7.85 -7.13 -28.80
N GLY A 183 -7.18 -6.11 -29.34
CA GLY A 183 -7.84 -5.00 -29.98
C GLY A 183 -7.38 -3.58 -29.64
N GLY A 184 -6.39 -3.37 -28.80
CA GLY A 184 -5.82 -2.04 -28.58
C GLY A 184 -4.50 -1.82 -29.33
N SER A 185 -4.45 -0.77 -30.14
CA SER A 185 -3.20 -0.31 -30.76
C SER A 185 -2.51 0.66 -29.79
N GLY A 186 -1.29 0.37 -29.40
CA GLY A 186 -0.44 1.24 -28.62
C GLY A 186 0.29 0.52 -27.47
N PRO A 187 1.33 1.13 -26.92
CA PRO A 187 2.03 0.58 -25.77
C PRO A 187 1.08 0.56 -24.58
N ARG A 188 0.98 -0.62 -23.94
CA ARG A 188 0.17 -0.90 -22.77
C ARG A 188 1.07 -1.22 -21.58
N ASN A 189 2.11 -0.43 -21.44
CA ASN A 189 3.21 -0.67 -20.51
C ASN A 189 3.15 0.23 -19.27
N GLY A 190 2.03 0.94 -19.06
CA GLY A 190 1.91 1.91 -17.98
C GLY A 190 0.77 1.65 -17.02
N TYR A 191 0.16 2.72 -16.59
CA TYR A 191 -0.93 2.77 -15.63
C TYR A 191 -1.82 4.00 -15.88
N ALA A 192 -3.03 3.96 -15.35
CA ALA A 192 -3.91 5.13 -15.35
C ALA A 192 -3.72 5.94 -14.07
N VAL A 193 -3.58 7.26 -14.20
CA VAL A 193 -3.62 8.21 -13.08
C VAL A 193 -4.90 9.00 -13.17
N LEU A 194 -5.64 9.08 -12.08
CA LEU A 194 -6.82 9.92 -11.94
C LEU A 194 -6.52 11.04 -10.96
N SER A 195 -6.86 12.25 -11.34
CA SER A 195 -6.69 13.46 -10.53
C SER A 195 -7.98 14.25 -10.45
N THR A 196 -8.10 15.07 -9.43
CA THR A 196 -9.30 15.87 -9.16
C THR A 196 -8.94 17.29 -8.77
N ALA A 197 -9.81 18.25 -9.09
CA ALA A 197 -9.70 19.62 -8.63
C ALA A 197 -10.67 19.93 -7.45
N ASN A 198 -11.63 19.06 -7.18
CA ASN A 198 -12.69 19.30 -6.19
C ASN A 198 -12.89 18.14 -5.20
N GLY A 199 -12.11 17.04 -5.33
CA GLY A 199 -12.24 15.85 -4.50
C GLY A 199 -13.47 14.98 -4.81
N LEU A 200 -14.23 15.30 -5.86
CA LEU A 200 -15.50 14.63 -6.20
C LEU A 200 -15.46 13.99 -7.59
N ASP A 201 -15.09 14.78 -8.59
CA ASP A 201 -15.04 14.37 -10.00
C ASP A 201 -13.58 14.24 -10.44
N TYR A 202 -13.27 13.20 -11.18
CA TYR A 202 -11.91 12.85 -11.58
C TYR A 202 -11.72 12.91 -13.08
N SER A 203 -10.54 13.35 -13.48
CA SER A 203 -10.03 13.21 -14.84
C SER A 203 -9.00 12.10 -14.88
N GLY A 204 -9.07 11.23 -15.89
CA GLY A 204 -8.14 10.11 -16.04
C GLY A 204 -7.15 10.33 -17.17
N THR A 205 -5.88 10.04 -16.92
CA THR A 205 -4.79 10.08 -17.89
C THR A 205 -4.10 8.72 -17.92
N LEU A 206 -3.91 8.15 -19.11
CA LEU A 206 -3.09 6.96 -19.28
C LEU A 206 -1.64 7.39 -19.39
N VAL A 207 -0.82 6.98 -18.43
CA VAL A 207 0.63 7.17 -18.45
C VAL A 207 1.25 6.05 -19.28
N THR A 208 2.06 6.42 -20.27
CA THR A 208 2.74 5.48 -21.18
C THR A 208 4.22 5.78 -21.23
N PHE A 209 5.01 4.76 -21.51
CA PHE A 209 6.46 4.85 -21.57
C PHE A 209 6.94 4.71 -23.01
N THR A 210 7.98 5.46 -23.37
CA THR A 210 8.68 5.34 -24.64
C THR A 210 9.97 4.54 -24.43
N GLY A 211 10.26 3.60 -25.35
CA GLY A 211 11.44 2.75 -25.25
C GLY A 211 11.14 1.34 -24.71
N THR A 212 12.18 0.65 -24.26
CA THR A 212 12.13 -0.65 -23.60
C THR A 212 12.68 -0.51 -22.21
N PRO A 213 12.24 -1.27 -21.28
CA PRO A 213 10.95 -1.51 -20.68
C PRO A 213 10.37 -0.25 -20.01
N PRO A 214 9.20 -0.23 -19.39
CA PRO A 214 8.43 -1.40 -18.94
C PRO A 214 7.71 -2.09 -20.09
N ASN A 215 7.44 -3.40 -19.90
CA ASN A 215 6.65 -4.18 -20.83
C ASN A 215 5.14 -4.05 -20.53
N ALA A 216 4.33 -4.52 -21.48
CA ALA A 216 2.89 -4.52 -21.27
C ALA A 216 2.51 -5.34 -20.03
N GLY A 217 1.80 -4.69 -19.10
CA GLY A 217 1.33 -5.28 -17.85
C GLY A 217 2.30 -5.25 -16.68
N ASP A 218 3.49 -4.67 -16.82
CA ASP A 218 4.49 -4.62 -15.73
C ASP A 218 4.00 -3.88 -14.47
N HIS A 219 2.94 -3.07 -14.55
CA HIS A 219 2.32 -2.37 -13.41
C HIS A 219 0.95 -2.96 -13.01
N ARG A 220 0.61 -4.16 -13.49
CA ARG A 220 -0.75 -4.67 -13.41
C ARG A 220 -1.17 -5.15 -12.02
N LEU A 221 -0.36 -5.94 -11.32
CA LEU A 221 -0.77 -6.72 -10.15
C LEU A 221 -0.31 -6.14 -8.83
N GLY A 222 0.64 -5.21 -8.86
CA GLY A 222 1.07 -4.43 -7.72
C GLY A 222 1.37 -3.02 -8.18
N LEU A 223 0.90 -2.04 -7.42
CA LEU A 223 1.07 -0.63 -7.71
C LEU A 223 0.88 0.18 -6.45
N THR A 224 1.79 1.11 -6.17
CA THR A 224 1.68 2.05 -5.05
C THR A 224 2.36 3.37 -5.38
N PHE A 225 1.84 4.47 -4.86
CA PHE A 225 2.52 5.75 -4.89
C PHE A 225 3.71 5.74 -3.93
N ILE A 226 4.85 6.27 -4.40
CA ILE A 226 5.98 6.64 -3.53
C ILE A 226 5.82 8.10 -3.11
N ASP A 227 5.37 8.94 -4.03
CA ASP A 227 4.98 10.32 -3.82
C ASP A 227 3.94 10.76 -4.88
N SER A 228 3.64 12.07 -4.95
CA SER A 228 2.64 12.61 -5.89
C SER A 228 2.98 12.45 -7.38
N ASN A 229 4.21 12.09 -7.72
CA ASN A 229 4.68 11.99 -9.09
C ASN A 229 5.41 10.67 -9.39
N SER A 230 5.63 9.84 -8.39
CA SER A 230 6.41 8.60 -8.49
C SER A 230 5.58 7.40 -8.06
N VAL A 231 5.66 6.33 -8.83
CA VAL A 231 4.92 5.08 -8.63
C VAL A 231 5.87 3.89 -8.70
N MET A 232 5.73 2.97 -7.75
CA MET A 232 6.32 1.64 -7.84
C MET A 232 5.27 0.66 -8.32
N GLY A 233 5.62 -0.22 -9.26
CA GLY A 233 4.69 -1.23 -9.77
C GLY A 233 5.35 -2.54 -10.14
N THR A 234 4.54 -3.61 -10.26
CA THR A 234 5.01 -4.94 -10.67
C THR A 234 3.90 -5.84 -11.21
N VAL A 235 4.29 -6.81 -12.01
CA VAL A 235 3.49 -8.00 -12.33
C VAL A 235 4.08 -9.26 -11.69
N GLY A 236 5.19 -9.09 -10.98
CA GLY A 236 6.07 -10.13 -10.44
C GLY A 236 7.35 -10.28 -11.27
N GLY A 237 8.45 -10.62 -10.60
CA GLY A 237 9.78 -10.79 -11.19
C GLY A 237 10.65 -9.54 -11.17
N ASN A 238 10.10 -8.34 -11.42
CA ASN A 238 10.81 -7.08 -11.28
C ASN A 238 9.88 -5.98 -10.78
N TRP A 239 10.39 -5.10 -9.95
CA TRP A 239 9.79 -3.81 -9.67
C TRP A 239 10.13 -2.79 -10.76
N ARG A 240 9.25 -1.82 -10.93
CA ARG A 240 9.41 -0.69 -11.84
C ARG A 240 9.14 0.58 -11.05
N LEU A 241 10.21 1.29 -10.68
CA LEU A 241 10.10 2.65 -10.17
C LEU A 241 10.00 3.59 -11.36
N SER A 242 8.98 4.40 -11.38
CA SER A 242 8.70 5.31 -12.48
C SER A 242 8.18 6.65 -12.00
N ASP A 243 8.61 7.72 -12.66
CA ASP A 243 8.04 9.05 -12.53
C ASP A 243 7.05 9.31 -13.66
N PHE A 244 6.08 10.19 -13.42
CA PHE A 244 5.15 10.63 -14.45
C PHE A 244 4.93 12.13 -14.44
N SER A 245 4.69 12.68 -15.66
CA SER A 245 4.26 14.05 -15.88
C SER A 245 3.19 14.07 -16.97
N GLY A 246 1.95 14.30 -16.56
CA GLY A 246 0.80 14.14 -17.45
C GLY A 246 0.71 12.71 -17.99
N ALA A 247 0.72 12.55 -19.33
CA ALA A 247 0.66 11.24 -19.99
C ALA A 247 2.03 10.57 -20.21
N ALA A 248 3.12 11.25 -19.88
CA ALA A 248 4.47 10.72 -20.09
C ALA A 248 5.02 10.08 -18.84
N GLY A 249 5.42 8.80 -18.93
CA GLY A 249 6.13 8.06 -17.91
C GLY A 249 7.61 7.96 -18.23
N THR A 250 8.44 8.02 -17.18
CA THR A 250 9.88 7.79 -17.25
C THR A 250 10.24 6.68 -16.28
N LEU A 251 10.82 5.57 -16.78
CA LEU A 251 11.34 4.52 -15.93
C LEU A 251 12.61 5.06 -15.21
N VAL A 252 12.57 5.08 -13.88
CA VAL A 252 13.68 5.52 -13.03
C VAL A 252 14.59 4.34 -12.74
N ASP A 253 14.01 3.22 -12.28
CA ASP A 253 14.74 2.01 -11.96
C ASP A 253 13.91 0.74 -12.21
N SER A 254 14.62 -0.40 -12.27
CA SER A 254 14.04 -1.72 -12.42
C SER A 254 14.87 -2.74 -11.66
N SER A 255 14.41 -3.13 -10.49
CA SER A 255 15.07 -4.07 -9.60
C SER A 255 14.34 -5.42 -9.55
N PRO A 256 15.04 -6.57 -9.40
CA PRO A 256 14.39 -7.86 -9.26
C PRO A 256 13.61 -7.96 -7.94
N THR A 257 12.43 -8.57 -7.99
CA THR A 257 11.69 -8.97 -6.78
C THR A 257 12.32 -10.23 -6.18
N SER A 258 12.09 -10.47 -4.88
CA SER A 258 12.58 -11.69 -4.22
C SER A 258 11.88 -12.97 -4.72
N SER A 259 10.72 -12.83 -5.38
CA SER A 259 9.94 -13.94 -5.95
C SER A 259 9.11 -13.47 -7.15
N ALA A 260 8.89 -14.32 -8.12
CA ALA A 260 8.01 -14.05 -9.27
C ALA A 260 6.52 -13.89 -8.88
N SER A 261 6.15 -14.30 -7.67
CA SER A 261 4.79 -14.13 -7.12
C SER A 261 4.67 -12.95 -6.17
N GLU A 262 5.73 -12.19 -5.95
CA GLU A 262 5.72 -10.96 -5.16
C GLU A 262 5.09 -9.84 -6.00
N ARG A 263 3.89 -9.42 -5.62
CA ARG A 263 3.02 -8.60 -6.47
C ARG A 263 2.38 -7.43 -5.74
N ALA A 264 1.41 -7.68 -4.82
CA ALA A 264 0.78 -6.59 -4.09
C ALA A 264 1.82 -5.80 -3.29
N MET A 265 1.67 -4.46 -3.22
CA MET A 265 2.61 -3.58 -2.55
C MET A 265 1.91 -2.35 -1.98
N ASP A 266 2.51 -1.79 -0.96
CA ASP A 266 2.13 -0.53 -0.33
C ASP A 266 3.36 0.17 0.24
N TYR A 267 3.36 1.50 0.27
CA TYR A 267 4.47 2.32 0.73
C TYR A 267 4.05 3.24 1.87
N ALA A 268 4.91 3.34 2.89
CA ALA A 268 4.72 4.29 3.99
C ALA A 268 6.05 4.79 4.54
N THR A 269 6.01 5.94 5.21
CA THR A 269 7.14 6.48 5.96
C THR A 269 6.97 6.22 7.45
N ILE A 270 7.95 5.56 8.08
CA ILE A 270 7.97 5.22 9.50
C ILE A 270 9.28 5.72 10.10
N GLY A 271 9.19 6.56 11.14
CA GLY A 271 10.38 7.15 11.75
C GLY A 271 11.23 8.01 10.82
N GLY A 272 10.64 8.53 9.72
CA GLY A 272 11.34 9.32 8.71
C GLY A 272 12.02 8.50 7.60
N ILE A 273 11.90 7.18 7.62
CA ILE A 273 12.41 6.25 6.59
C ILE A 273 11.24 5.71 5.80
N GLY A 274 11.38 5.65 4.47
CA GLY A 274 10.42 5.01 3.59
C GLY A 274 10.53 3.48 3.65
N TYR A 275 9.41 2.80 3.73
CA TYR A 275 9.32 1.34 3.68
C TYR A 275 8.31 0.89 2.63
N LEU A 276 8.66 -0.15 1.90
CA LEU A 276 7.77 -0.84 0.97
C LEU A 276 7.37 -2.18 1.58
N ALA A 277 6.08 -2.37 1.81
CA ALA A 277 5.53 -3.68 2.12
C ALA A 277 5.12 -4.38 0.84
N THR A 278 5.46 -5.65 0.70
CA THR A 278 5.06 -6.47 -0.45
C THR A 278 4.46 -7.80 0.00
N LEU A 279 3.65 -8.41 -0.87
CA LEU A 279 3.03 -9.70 -0.63
C LEU A 279 3.40 -10.68 -1.75
N ASP A 280 4.01 -11.80 -1.38
CA ASP A 280 4.10 -12.97 -2.24
C ASP A 280 2.75 -13.69 -2.28
N THR A 281 2.05 -13.58 -3.40
CA THR A 281 0.68 -14.08 -3.54
C THR A 281 0.58 -15.61 -3.63
N ALA A 282 1.68 -16.33 -3.81
CA ALA A 282 1.72 -17.78 -3.81
C ALA A 282 1.91 -18.37 -2.41
N SER A 283 2.71 -17.71 -1.56
CA SER A 283 3.06 -18.19 -0.22
C SER A 283 2.41 -17.40 0.91
N SER A 284 1.73 -16.29 0.61
CA SER A 284 1.21 -15.30 1.58
C SER A 284 2.29 -14.66 2.46
N LEU A 285 3.56 -14.73 2.02
CA LEU A 285 4.68 -14.14 2.74
C LEU A 285 4.69 -12.62 2.52
N VAL A 286 4.67 -11.86 3.59
CA VAL A 286 4.88 -10.42 3.58
C VAL A 286 6.37 -10.14 3.71
N ARG A 287 6.88 -9.20 2.91
CA ARG A 287 8.25 -8.69 2.99
C ARG A 287 8.22 -7.19 3.18
N ILE A 288 9.14 -6.68 3.99
CA ILE A 288 9.33 -5.25 4.19
C ILE A 288 10.71 -4.89 3.70
N TYR A 289 10.78 -3.85 2.88
CA TYR A 289 12.02 -3.32 2.33
C TYR A 289 12.25 -1.88 2.81
N ASP A 290 13.47 -1.58 3.19
CA ASP A 290 13.93 -0.21 3.40
C ASP A 290 14.10 0.47 2.04
N MET A 291 13.49 1.64 1.89
CA MET A 291 13.46 2.46 0.68
C MET A 291 14.28 3.75 0.83
N SER A 292 15.26 3.77 1.74
CA SER A 292 16.19 4.91 1.86
C SER A 292 16.92 5.21 0.55
N ASP A 293 17.15 4.17 -0.26
CA ASP A 293 17.49 4.26 -1.68
C ASP A 293 16.41 3.55 -2.51
N PRO A 294 15.44 4.28 -3.08
CA PRO A 294 14.36 3.68 -3.87
C PRO A 294 14.82 2.91 -5.11
N ASN A 295 16.05 3.17 -5.59
CA ASN A 295 16.64 2.45 -6.73
C ASN A 295 17.25 1.10 -6.29
N ASN A 296 17.44 0.89 -4.98
CA ASN A 296 18.01 -0.33 -4.45
C ASN A 296 17.30 -0.76 -3.15
N PRO A 297 16.02 -1.16 -3.21
CA PRO A 297 15.26 -1.60 -2.05
C PRO A 297 15.96 -2.73 -1.28
N SER A 298 16.12 -2.56 0.03
CA SER A 298 16.82 -3.52 0.89
C SER A 298 15.84 -4.30 1.77
N LEU A 299 15.77 -5.63 1.61
CA LEU A 299 14.92 -6.48 2.44
C LEU A 299 15.37 -6.43 3.90
N VAL A 300 14.47 -5.97 4.79
CA VAL A 300 14.78 -5.83 6.22
C VAL A 300 14.13 -6.90 7.09
N THR A 301 12.96 -7.39 6.71
CA THR A 301 12.28 -8.49 7.42
C THR A 301 11.21 -9.13 6.54
N SER A 302 10.80 -10.34 6.91
CA SER A 302 9.66 -11.02 6.29
C SER A 302 8.96 -11.95 7.28
N GLY A 303 7.68 -12.21 7.05
CA GLY A 303 6.88 -13.10 7.88
C GLY A 303 5.49 -13.30 7.33
N ASN A 304 4.75 -14.22 7.92
CA ASN A 304 3.31 -14.38 7.72
C ASN A 304 2.64 -14.81 9.02
N ALA A 305 1.32 -14.60 9.11
CA ALA A 305 0.49 -15.09 10.19
C ALA A 305 -0.37 -16.30 9.74
N THR A 306 -0.39 -16.63 8.45
CA THR A 306 -1.21 -17.73 7.92
C THR A 306 -0.60 -19.09 8.23
N SER A 307 -1.45 -20.10 8.46
CA SER A 307 -1.01 -21.48 8.72
C SER A 307 -0.75 -22.31 7.46
N GLY A 308 -0.57 -21.67 6.30
CA GLY A 308 -0.29 -22.32 5.01
C GLY A 308 -1.22 -21.89 3.88
N THR A 309 -1.12 -22.57 2.73
CA THR A 309 -1.93 -22.30 1.56
C THR A 309 -3.22 -23.12 1.60
N LEU A 310 -4.37 -22.45 1.67
CA LEU A 310 -5.69 -23.10 1.69
C LEU A 310 -6.14 -23.49 0.28
N SER A 311 -5.95 -22.57 -0.70
CA SER A 311 -6.27 -22.81 -2.11
C SER A 311 -5.34 -21.97 -2.98
N ALA A 312 -4.96 -22.48 -4.14
CA ALA A 312 -4.05 -21.77 -5.05
C ALA A 312 -4.64 -20.44 -5.51
N ASN A 313 -3.85 -19.38 -5.44
CA ASN A 313 -4.18 -18.07 -6.00
C ASN A 313 -3.75 -18.00 -7.47
N GLY A 314 -4.52 -18.66 -8.36
CA GLY A 314 -4.20 -18.72 -9.79
C GLY A 314 -4.24 -17.37 -10.53
N ASN A 315 -4.90 -16.36 -9.95
CA ASN A 315 -4.96 -14.99 -10.50
C ASN A 315 -3.74 -14.16 -10.09
N GLY A 316 -3.05 -14.55 -9.02
CA GLY A 316 -1.94 -13.81 -8.45
C GLY A 316 -2.35 -12.43 -7.94
N THR A 317 -3.59 -12.29 -7.50
CA THR A 317 -4.16 -11.04 -6.95
C THR A 317 -4.10 -11.04 -5.43
N GLY A 318 -3.95 -9.87 -4.86
CA GLY A 318 -3.90 -9.66 -3.42
C GLY A 318 -3.77 -8.18 -3.11
N GLN A 319 -3.69 -7.86 -1.85
CA GLN A 319 -3.46 -6.52 -1.33
C GLN A 319 -2.55 -6.59 -0.11
N VAL A 320 -1.72 -5.60 0.07
CA VAL A 320 -1.02 -5.31 1.32
C VAL A 320 -1.23 -3.84 1.63
N GLN A 321 -1.36 -3.49 2.91
CA GLN A 321 -1.58 -2.10 3.35
C GLN A 321 -0.86 -1.85 4.66
N PHE A 322 -0.20 -0.70 4.76
CA PHE A 322 0.16 -0.13 6.04
C PHE A 322 -1.10 0.40 6.74
N GLY A 323 -1.29 0.01 7.98
CA GLY A 323 -2.34 0.52 8.85
C GLY A 323 -1.85 1.66 9.74
N THR A 324 -2.26 1.63 11.02
CA THR A 324 -1.83 2.62 12.00
C THR A 324 -0.32 2.66 12.14
N ILE A 325 0.25 3.85 11.96
CA ILE A 325 1.67 4.13 12.22
C ILE A 325 1.77 4.87 13.55
N SER A 326 2.61 4.37 14.46
CA SER A 326 2.86 4.98 15.77
C SER A 326 4.35 4.88 16.13
N GLY A 327 5.02 6.02 16.15
CA GLY A 327 6.46 6.08 16.36
C GLY A 327 7.24 5.26 15.33
N ASN A 328 7.94 4.25 15.79
CA ASN A 328 8.74 3.33 14.96
C ASN A 328 7.99 2.02 14.60
N SER A 329 6.68 1.97 14.76
CA SER A 329 5.89 0.79 14.49
C SER A 329 4.74 1.08 13.53
N ALA A 330 4.33 0.08 12.76
CA ALA A 330 3.15 0.11 11.91
C ALA A 330 2.42 -1.22 11.95
N THR A 331 1.10 -1.19 11.83
CA THR A 331 0.33 -2.40 11.50
C THR A 331 0.44 -2.66 10.02
N ILE A 332 0.60 -3.92 9.63
CA ILE A 332 0.60 -4.39 8.23
C ILE A 332 -0.56 -5.35 8.07
N TYR A 333 -1.41 -5.08 7.10
CA TYR A 333 -2.45 -6.01 6.67
C TYR A 333 -2.11 -6.57 5.30
N ALA A 334 -2.35 -7.87 5.11
CA ALA A 334 -2.09 -8.50 3.83
C ALA A 334 -3.12 -9.59 3.51
N MET A 335 -3.57 -9.64 2.27
CA MET A 335 -4.50 -10.64 1.75
C MET A 335 -3.99 -11.16 0.41
N SER A 336 -3.62 -12.42 0.34
CA SER A 336 -3.60 -13.15 -0.94
C SER A 336 -4.99 -13.72 -1.19
N SER A 337 -5.52 -13.60 -2.41
CA SER A 337 -6.83 -14.19 -2.74
C SER A 337 -6.86 -15.68 -2.34
N ASN A 338 -7.95 -16.13 -1.73
CA ASN A 338 -8.16 -17.48 -1.20
C ASN A 338 -7.47 -17.79 0.14
N GLN A 339 -6.74 -16.85 0.76
CA GLN A 339 -5.96 -17.12 1.98
C GLN A 339 -6.49 -16.35 3.20
N GLY A 340 -7.56 -15.55 3.07
CA GLY A 340 -8.02 -14.66 4.13
C GLY A 340 -7.14 -13.43 4.31
N ILE A 341 -7.30 -12.74 5.44
CA ILE A 341 -6.57 -11.51 5.78
C ILE A 341 -5.65 -11.80 6.96
N GLN A 342 -4.40 -11.44 6.86
CA GLN A 342 -3.45 -11.45 7.96
C GLN A 342 -3.12 -10.02 8.41
N ALA A 343 -2.89 -9.87 9.72
CA ALA A 343 -2.47 -8.63 10.35
C ALA A 343 -1.21 -8.86 11.17
N MET A 344 -0.23 -7.98 11.02
CA MET A 344 1.07 -8.07 11.69
C MET A 344 1.50 -6.70 12.20
N THR A 345 2.35 -6.69 13.21
CA THR A 345 3.04 -5.49 13.67
C THR A 345 4.46 -5.49 13.16
N PHE A 346 4.81 -4.49 12.36
CA PHE A 346 6.18 -4.18 11.98
C PHE A 346 6.76 -3.17 12.97
N THR A 347 7.97 -3.39 13.45
CA THR A 347 8.65 -2.47 14.37
C THR A 347 10.11 -2.31 13.97
N VAL A 348 10.53 -1.07 13.84
CA VAL A 348 11.93 -0.66 13.71
C VAL A 348 12.48 -0.49 15.12
N VAL A 349 13.40 -1.35 15.52
CA VAL A 349 14.00 -1.35 16.86
C VAL A 349 15.26 -0.52 16.82
N PRO A 350 15.31 0.66 17.48
CA PRO A 350 16.53 1.44 17.60
C PRO A 350 17.60 0.66 18.37
N GLU A 351 18.84 0.80 17.96
CA GLU A 351 19.92 0.11 18.66
C GLU A 351 20.16 0.65 20.08
N PRO A 352 20.62 -0.20 21.01
CA PRO A 352 20.94 0.22 22.38
C PRO A 352 21.93 1.39 22.44
N GLU A 353 22.81 1.52 21.46
CA GLU A 353 23.80 2.60 21.36
C GLU A 353 23.15 3.96 21.09
N GLU A 354 22.03 4.02 20.35
CA GLU A 354 21.28 5.26 20.15
C GLU A 354 20.69 5.76 21.47
N TYR A 355 20.14 4.87 22.28
CA TYR A 355 19.67 5.21 23.63
C TYR A 355 20.80 5.65 24.54
N ALA A 356 21.96 5.02 24.45
CA ALA A 356 23.15 5.38 25.20
C ALA A 356 23.66 6.78 24.80
N MET A 357 23.67 7.11 23.51
CA MET A 357 24.05 8.45 23.03
C MET A 357 23.04 9.53 23.42
N MET A 358 21.74 9.26 23.34
CA MET A 358 20.72 10.19 23.82
C MET A 358 20.84 10.42 25.33
N ALA A 359 21.05 9.36 26.11
CA ALA A 359 21.28 9.45 27.55
C ALA A 359 22.56 10.24 27.89
N ALA A 360 23.65 9.97 27.18
CA ALA A 360 24.90 10.71 27.36
C ALA A 360 24.77 12.19 26.99
N GLY A 361 24.09 12.51 25.89
CA GLY A 361 23.75 13.88 25.49
C GLY A 361 22.91 14.61 26.53
N GLY A 362 21.92 13.93 27.07
CA GLY A 362 21.07 14.45 28.18
C GLY A 362 21.86 14.74 29.45
N LEU A 363 22.78 13.84 29.83
CA LEU A 363 23.65 14.02 30.99
C LEU A 363 24.63 15.19 30.80
N ILE A 364 25.19 15.34 29.60
CA ILE A 364 26.08 16.48 29.26
C ILE A 364 25.29 17.79 29.33
N ALA A 365 24.14 17.85 28.71
CA ALA A 365 23.27 19.05 28.75
C ALA A 365 22.87 19.42 30.18
N PHE A 366 22.51 18.43 31.01
CA PHE A 366 22.21 18.63 32.41
C PHE A 366 23.42 19.12 33.21
N GLY A 367 24.60 18.59 32.98
CA GLY A 367 25.87 19.02 33.62
C GLY A 367 26.20 20.47 33.28
N VAL A 368 26.07 20.84 32.00
CA VAL A 368 26.27 22.24 31.53
C VAL A 368 25.25 23.17 32.15
N TRP A 369 23.96 22.84 32.13
CA TRP A 369 22.90 23.62 32.74
C TRP A 369 23.09 23.85 34.24
N ARG A 370 23.52 22.82 35.00
CA ARG A 370 23.81 22.93 36.45
C ARG A 370 25.00 23.85 36.73
N ARG A 371 25.98 23.93 35.82
CA ARG A 371 27.12 24.78 35.94
C ARG A 371 26.79 26.29 35.77
N PHE A 372 25.81 26.58 34.91
CA PHE A 372 25.36 27.97 34.68
C PHE A 372 24.39 28.48 35.74
N ARG A 373 23.86 27.64 36.63
CA ARG A 373 22.97 28.02 37.73
C ARG A 373 23.72 28.23 39.07
N ARG A 374 25.02 28.00 39.12
CA ARG A 374 25.91 28.33 40.22
C ARG A 374 26.76 29.55 39.86
#